data_31762a2641ba18137f4884a3d0ff5f3a
#
_entry.id   31762a2641ba18137f4884a3d0ff5f3a
#
_cell.length_a   1.000
_cell.length_b   1.000
_cell.length_c   1.000
_cell.angle_alpha   90.00
_cell.angle_beta   90.00
_cell.angle_gamma   90.00
#
_symmetry.space_group_name_H-M   'P 1'
#
loop_
_entity.id
_entity.type
_entity.pdbx_description
1 polymer ?
#
loop_
_entity_poly.entity_id
_entity_poly.type
_entity_poly.pdbx_seq_one_letter_code
_entity_poly.pdbx_strand_id
1 'polypeptide(L)'
;MKEQRTYILTEHGVCADTGKLQTEEIQAVLDRCRGVGGTVVVPAGEFCVSSLRMWSDTTLLLLDGARLIGSEDCEDYEVYEVPSGVELRTDMEMITQYYGTPWASYRRAMISAYGERNISIIGEGDALIDGKNCYDANGEKGYRGPHGIFLTNCENITLRGYTIAHSGNFMHQLDNCTDTTMTEVTCLGGSDAIHLHCCVHTLIEDCVFRTGDDCVAGINIRDLTVRRCELNTSCNVSRIGGVHIHFEDCRIWGPGEYPHRKTVVLGRGEELPQEAGRHNMLFLVDYFASENYPDSEPSHDIVFKDCNIENIEWLLNYRAGTPPLQKGTYLAELVLDHVTIRGLGASCSPRAVEEVPLTIVLRDTMVAFRDGEAHALTDGADANTKIVLL
;
A
#
# COMPACT_ATOMS: atom_id res chain seq x y z
N MET A 1 11.33 -35.12 0.36
CA MET A 1 11.01 -33.81 0.97
C MET A 1 12.28 -33.33 1.64
N LYS A 2 12.80 -32.13 1.33
CA LYS A 2 13.87 -31.52 2.13
C LYS A 2 13.30 -31.27 3.53
N GLU A 3 14.03 -31.64 4.57
CA GLU A 3 13.68 -31.33 5.95
C GLU A 3 13.55 -29.79 6.07
N GLN A 4 12.37 -29.30 6.47
CA GLN A 4 12.12 -27.87 6.59
C GLN A 4 12.87 -27.37 7.82
N ARG A 5 13.88 -26.55 7.62
CA ARG A 5 14.70 -25.98 8.70
C ARG A 5 13.89 -24.92 9.43
N THR A 6 13.84 -25.04 10.75
CA THR A 6 13.14 -24.07 11.60
C THR A 6 14.13 -23.51 12.62
N TYR A 7 14.11 -22.19 12.80
CA TYR A 7 14.97 -21.46 13.71
C TYR A 7 14.11 -20.57 14.60
N ILE A 8 14.02 -20.91 15.88
CA ILE A 8 13.26 -20.12 16.87
C ILE A 8 14.20 -19.06 17.44
N LEU A 9 13.85 -17.77 17.36
CA LEU A 9 14.71 -16.67 17.78
C LEU A 9 15.34 -16.85 19.15
N THR A 10 14.52 -17.25 20.15
CA THR A 10 14.99 -17.44 21.52
C THR A 10 15.96 -18.60 21.72
N GLU A 11 16.00 -19.57 20.82
CA GLU A 11 16.99 -20.64 20.82
C GLU A 11 18.34 -20.22 20.23
N HIS A 12 18.38 -19.00 19.65
CA HIS A 12 19.58 -18.45 19.01
C HIS A 12 20.10 -17.17 19.69
N GLY A 13 19.72 -16.97 20.96
CA GLY A 13 20.25 -15.87 21.79
C GLY A 13 19.50 -14.57 21.69
N VAL A 14 18.43 -14.50 20.88
CA VAL A 14 17.52 -13.35 20.85
C VAL A 14 16.57 -13.43 22.03
N CYS A 15 16.38 -12.33 22.75
CA CYS A 15 15.55 -12.32 23.97
C CYS A 15 14.34 -11.42 23.79
N ALA A 16 13.14 -11.90 24.17
CA ALA A 16 11.95 -11.07 24.17
C ALA A 16 12.01 -10.01 25.29
N ASP A 17 11.24 -8.95 25.15
CA ASP A 17 10.92 -7.93 26.15
C ASP A 17 12.13 -7.18 26.74
N THR A 18 13.21 -7.07 25.97
CA THR A 18 14.44 -6.39 26.42
C THR A 18 14.36 -4.86 26.30
N GLY A 19 13.49 -4.35 25.41
CA GLY A 19 13.45 -2.94 25.02
C GLY A 19 14.69 -2.46 24.27
N LYS A 20 15.58 -3.37 23.85
CA LYS A 20 16.83 -3.04 23.12
C LYS A 20 16.72 -3.53 21.69
N LEU A 21 17.28 -2.79 20.75
CA LEU A 21 17.45 -3.25 19.39
C LEU A 21 18.26 -4.55 19.36
N GLN A 22 17.75 -5.54 18.65
CA GLN A 22 18.35 -6.85 18.43
C GLN A 22 18.39 -7.18 16.93
N THR A 23 18.52 -6.14 16.11
CA THR A 23 18.48 -6.27 14.64
C THR A 23 19.55 -7.21 14.14
N GLU A 24 20.80 -7.07 14.61
CA GLU A 24 21.93 -7.91 14.18
C GLU A 24 21.73 -9.37 14.58
N GLU A 25 21.26 -9.62 15.80
CA GLU A 25 21.01 -10.98 16.30
C GLU A 25 19.89 -11.67 15.52
N ILE A 26 18.80 -10.95 15.25
CA ILE A 26 17.67 -11.49 14.47
C ILE A 26 18.09 -11.69 13.01
N GLN A 27 18.84 -10.75 12.43
CA GLN A 27 19.37 -10.88 11.08
C GLN A 27 20.30 -12.09 10.96
N ALA A 28 21.15 -12.35 11.95
CA ALA A 28 22.00 -13.52 11.96
C ALA A 28 21.22 -14.84 11.93
N VAL A 29 19.99 -14.86 12.50
CA VAL A 29 19.11 -16.03 12.39
C VAL A 29 18.47 -16.11 11.00
N LEU A 30 18.01 -15.00 10.43
CA LEU A 30 17.51 -14.94 9.05
C LEU A 30 18.58 -15.38 8.04
N ASP A 31 19.84 -14.99 8.25
CA ASP A 31 20.95 -15.33 7.36
C ASP A 31 21.23 -16.84 7.29
N ARG A 32 20.79 -17.64 8.28
CA ARG A 32 20.85 -19.11 8.22
C ARG A 32 19.98 -19.69 7.11
N CYS A 33 18.96 -18.94 6.68
CA CYS A 33 18.10 -19.33 5.57
C CYS A 33 18.71 -19.00 4.20
N ARG A 34 19.72 -18.12 4.15
CA ARG A 34 20.33 -17.67 2.89
C ARG A 34 20.83 -18.82 2.04
N GLY A 35 20.26 -18.99 0.84
CA GLY A 35 20.61 -20.02 -0.13
C GLY A 35 20.18 -21.46 0.21
N VAL A 36 19.52 -21.64 1.36
CA VAL A 36 19.07 -22.97 1.80
C VAL A 36 17.57 -23.02 2.13
N GLY A 37 16.98 -21.86 2.41
CA GLY A 37 15.59 -21.73 2.83
C GLY A 37 15.34 -22.15 4.27
N GLY A 38 14.15 -21.84 4.78
CA GLY A 38 13.73 -22.23 6.12
C GLY A 38 12.66 -21.32 6.71
N THR A 39 12.29 -21.59 7.96
CA THR A 39 11.36 -20.79 8.74
C THR A 39 12.09 -20.19 9.94
N VAL A 40 12.03 -18.86 10.06
CA VAL A 40 12.44 -18.15 11.27
C VAL A 40 11.19 -17.85 12.08
N VAL A 41 11.15 -18.32 13.31
CA VAL A 41 10.01 -18.20 14.21
C VAL A 41 10.27 -17.10 15.22
N VAL A 42 9.38 -16.12 15.25
CA VAL A 42 9.30 -15.08 16.28
C VAL A 42 8.27 -15.54 17.31
N PRO A 43 8.67 -15.97 18.52
CA PRO A 43 7.73 -16.39 19.54
C PRO A 43 7.00 -15.20 20.18
N ALA A 44 6.04 -15.44 21.04
CA ALA A 44 5.37 -14.39 21.81
C ALA A 44 6.36 -13.49 22.58
N GLY A 45 6.08 -12.18 22.64
CA GLY A 45 6.90 -11.15 23.26
C GLY A 45 7.34 -10.06 22.29
N GLU A 46 7.99 -9.02 22.81
CA GLU A 46 8.43 -7.86 22.04
C GLU A 46 9.89 -8.00 21.62
N PHE A 47 10.16 -7.81 20.33
CA PHE A 47 11.48 -7.83 19.72
C PHE A 47 11.70 -6.52 18.98
N CYS A 48 12.61 -5.67 19.52
CA CYS A 48 12.90 -4.38 18.91
C CYS A 48 13.88 -4.56 17.75
N VAL A 49 13.51 -4.02 16.59
CA VAL A 49 14.27 -4.13 15.35
C VAL A 49 14.35 -2.80 14.61
N SER A 50 15.29 -2.67 13.71
CA SER A 50 15.30 -1.61 12.70
C SER A 50 15.11 -2.22 11.31
N SER A 51 16.17 -2.67 10.65
CA SER A 51 16.13 -3.22 9.30
C SER A 51 16.46 -4.70 9.26
N LEU A 52 15.53 -5.49 8.76
CA LEU A 52 15.70 -6.92 8.51
C LEU A 52 15.67 -7.20 7.01
N ARG A 53 16.52 -8.12 6.56
CA ARG A 53 16.54 -8.57 5.17
C ARG A 53 16.09 -10.02 5.07
N MET A 54 15.11 -10.26 4.20
CA MET A 54 14.62 -11.60 3.85
C MET A 54 15.41 -12.19 2.68
N TRP A 55 15.47 -13.50 2.65
CA TRP A 55 16.11 -14.29 1.60
C TRP A 55 15.12 -15.21 0.90
N SER A 56 15.48 -15.71 -0.28
CA SER A 56 14.66 -16.68 -1.02
C SER A 56 14.35 -17.93 -0.20
N ASP A 57 13.16 -18.49 -0.44
CA ASP A 57 12.68 -19.71 0.20
C ASP A 57 12.56 -19.59 1.75
N THR A 58 12.32 -18.36 2.24
CA THR A 58 12.29 -18.07 3.68
C THR A 58 10.89 -17.64 4.13
N THR A 59 10.47 -18.21 5.25
CA THR A 59 9.29 -17.80 6.00
C THR A 59 9.70 -17.11 7.30
N LEU A 60 9.23 -15.87 7.51
CA LEU A 60 9.22 -15.21 8.82
C LEU A 60 7.85 -15.47 9.45
N LEU A 61 7.82 -16.30 10.49
CA LEU A 61 6.60 -16.71 11.19
C LEU A 61 6.51 -16.04 12.56
N LEU A 62 5.56 -15.15 12.71
CA LEU A 62 5.24 -14.50 13.98
C LEU A 62 4.12 -15.31 14.66
N LEU A 63 4.42 -15.94 15.79
CA LEU A 63 3.42 -16.66 16.55
C LEU A 63 2.44 -15.72 17.25
N ASP A 64 1.35 -16.26 17.76
CA ASP A 64 0.38 -15.52 18.56
C ASP A 64 1.07 -14.77 19.71
N GLY A 65 0.82 -13.47 19.85
CA GLY A 65 1.50 -12.58 20.80
C GLY A 65 2.91 -12.13 20.43
N ALA A 66 3.42 -12.48 19.26
CA ALA A 66 4.70 -11.98 18.77
C ALA A 66 4.59 -10.53 18.29
N ARG A 67 5.55 -9.68 18.65
CA ARG A 67 5.59 -8.26 18.30
C ARG A 67 6.98 -7.87 17.78
N LEU A 68 7.08 -7.48 16.52
CA LEU A 68 8.25 -6.81 15.97
C LEU A 68 8.05 -5.30 16.10
N ILE A 69 8.85 -4.66 16.92
CA ILE A 69 8.74 -3.24 17.26
C ILE A 69 9.88 -2.47 16.60
N GLY A 70 9.54 -1.55 15.71
CA GLY A 70 10.50 -0.70 15.00
C GLY A 70 11.19 0.31 15.92
N SER A 71 12.38 0.77 15.53
CA SER A 71 13.03 1.91 16.17
C SER A 71 12.25 3.21 15.90
N GLU A 72 12.25 4.11 16.88
CA GLU A 72 11.74 5.49 16.70
C GLU A 72 12.79 6.41 16.08
N ASP A 73 14.06 5.99 16.02
CA ASP A 73 15.15 6.72 15.37
C ASP A 73 15.36 6.22 13.94
N CYS A 74 15.16 7.10 12.97
CA CYS A 74 15.32 6.76 11.55
C CYS A 74 16.77 6.43 11.17
N GLU A 75 17.76 6.87 11.93
CA GLU A 75 19.18 6.58 11.68
C GLU A 75 19.57 5.15 12.08
N ASP A 76 18.74 4.44 12.84
CA ASP A 76 18.92 3.02 13.12
C ASP A 76 18.62 2.14 11.90
N TYR A 77 17.90 2.70 10.88
CA TYR A 77 17.49 1.93 9.71
C TYR A 77 18.55 1.97 8.61
N GLU A 78 19.02 0.80 8.22
CA GLU A 78 19.98 0.65 7.15
C GLU A 78 19.34 0.78 5.77
N VAL A 79 20.12 1.27 4.82
CA VAL A 79 19.81 1.20 3.40
C VAL A 79 20.65 0.10 2.80
N TYR A 80 20.06 -1.07 2.61
CA TYR A 80 20.75 -2.17 1.96
C TYR A 80 21.13 -1.83 0.51
N GLU A 81 22.33 -2.19 0.10
CA GLU A 81 22.70 -2.16 -1.30
C GLU A 81 21.88 -3.18 -2.10
N VAL A 82 21.38 -2.73 -3.25
CA VAL A 82 20.67 -3.61 -4.16
C VAL A 82 21.69 -4.53 -4.82
N PRO A 83 21.45 -5.85 -4.85
CA PRO A 83 22.37 -6.79 -5.49
C PRO A 83 22.62 -6.42 -6.96
N SER A 84 23.86 -6.65 -7.42
CA SER A 84 24.23 -6.44 -8.82
C SER A 84 23.30 -7.24 -9.76
N GLY A 85 22.74 -6.57 -10.75
CA GLY A 85 21.80 -7.16 -11.71
C GLY A 85 20.33 -7.07 -11.31
N VAL A 86 20.00 -6.58 -10.13
CA VAL A 86 18.64 -6.24 -9.75
C VAL A 86 18.34 -4.81 -10.24
N GLU A 87 17.44 -4.69 -11.20
CA GLU A 87 16.98 -3.39 -11.70
C GLU A 87 15.82 -2.90 -10.83
N LEU A 88 16.00 -1.75 -10.19
CA LEU A 88 14.92 -1.10 -9.46
C LEU A 88 14.05 -0.31 -10.45
N ARG A 89 12.86 -0.78 -10.70
CA ARG A 89 11.87 -0.08 -11.52
C ARG A 89 10.97 0.79 -10.65
N THR A 90 11.54 1.79 -10.03
CA THR A 90 10.78 2.77 -9.26
C THR A 90 10.81 4.11 -9.96
N ASP A 91 9.84 4.96 -9.68
CA ASP A 91 9.79 6.31 -10.21
C ASP A 91 10.71 7.25 -9.43
N MET A 92 12.02 6.96 -9.49
CA MET A 92 13.07 7.71 -8.78
C MET A 92 13.03 9.21 -9.08
N GLU A 93 12.71 9.58 -10.33
CA GLU A 93 12.65 10.99 -10.72
C GLU A 93 11.49 11.67 -10.02
N MET A 94 10.33 11.03 -9.93
CA MET A 94 9.18 11.55 -9.21
C MET A 94 9.51 11.69 -7.72
N ILE A 95 10.08 10.67 -7.08
CA ILE A 95 10.45 10.71 -5.67
C ILE A 95 11.43 11.84 -5.39
N THR A 96 12.50 11.96 -6.19
CA THR A 96 13.53 12.97 -6.00
C THR A 96 13.04 14.38 -6.34
N GLN A 97 12.32 14.52 -7.44
CA GLN A 97 11.91 15.84 -7.95
C GLN A 97 10.72 16.42 -7.18
N TYR A 98 9.75 15.61 -6.80
CA TYR A 98 8.51 16.08 -6.17
C TYR A 98 8.50 15.97 -4.65
N TYR A 99 9.19 14.97 -4.10
CA TYR A 99 9.22 14.76 -2.66
C TYR A 99 10.54 15.18 -2.02
N GLY A 100 11.55 15.51 -2.84
CA GLY A 100 12.85 15.97 -2.35
C GLY A 100 13.65 14.90 -1.58
N THR A 101 13.23 13.65 -1.65
CA THR A 101 13.80 12.56 -0.86
C THR A 101 14.95 11.89 -1.61
N PRO A 102 16.15 11.79 -1.02
CA PRO A 102 17.21 10.96 -1.59
C PRO A 102 16.72 9.52 -1.74
N TRP A 103 16.99 8.90 -2.90
CA TRP A 103 16.57 7.54 -3.18
C TRP A 103 17.01 6.52 -2.11
N ALA A 104 18.21 6.68 -1.59
CA ALA A 104 18.72 5.84 -0.52
C ALA A 104 17.82 5.86 0.72
N SER A 105 17.46 7.06 1.20
CA SER A 105 16.58 7.22 2.38
C SER A 105 15.17 6.65 2.13
N TYR A 106 14.65 6.76 0.90
CA TYR A 106 13.35 6.18 0.55
C TYR A 106 13.31 4.66 0.70
N ARG A 107 14.43 3.96 0.54
CA ARG A 107 14.50 2.48 0.67
C ARG A 107 14.62 1.96 2.11
N ARG A 108 14.61 2.83 3.11
CA ARG A 108 14.61 2.39 4.52
C ARG A 108 13.31 1.64 4.83
N ALA A 109 13.42 0.47 5.45
CA ALA A 109 12.28 -0.36 5.82
C ALA A 109 12.60 -1.25 7.02
N MET A 110 11.56 -1.67 7.76
CA MET A 110 11.72 -2.67 8.82
C MET A 110 12.04 -4.05 8.26
N ILE A 111 11.41 -4.42 7.15
CA ILE A 111 11.65 -5.70 6.47
C ILE A 111 11.84 -5.43 4.99
N SER A 112 12.89 -5.95 4.40
CA SER A 112 13.19 -5.77 2.98
C SER A 112 13.63 -7.05 2.29
N ALA A 113 13.43 -7.12 0.96
CA ALA A 113 14.01 -8.13 0.09
C ALA A 113 14.20 -7.58 -1.33
N TYR A 114 15.26 -8.01 -2.00
CA TYR A 114 15.62 -7.54 -3.34
C TYR A 114 16.02 -8.71 -4.24
N GLY A 115 15.21 -8.99 -5.28
CA GLY A 115 15.48 -10.07 -6.24
C GLY A 115 15.33 -11.48 -5.64
N GLU A 116 14.52 -11.61 -4.62
CA GLU A 116 14.29 -12.85 -3.89
C GLU A 116 12.98 -13.52 -4.30
N ARG A 117 12.81 -14.80 -4.02
CA ARG A 117 11.60 -15.55 -4.36
C ARG A 117 11.12 -16.45 -3.22
N ASN A 118 9.86 -16.85 -3.28
CA ASN A 118 9.22 -17.70 -2.27
C ASN A 118 9.38 -17.11 -0.87
N ILE A 119 9.02 -15.83 -0.72
CA ILE A 119 9.10 -15.10 0.55
C ILE A 119 7.74 -15.19 1.23
N SER A 120 7.73 -15.54 2.51
CA SER A 120 6.52 -15.52 3.30
C SER A 120 6.71 -14.75 4.61
N ILE A 121 5.78 -13.84 4.92
CA ILE A 121 5.64 -13.20 6.22
C ILE A 121 4.28 -13.60 6.73
N ILE A 122 4.25 -14.37 7.80
CA ILE A 122 3.01 -14.99 8.32
C ILE A 122 2.87 -14.65 9.79
N GLY A 123 1.70 -14.19 10.18
CA GLY A 123 1.31 -13.98 11.56
C GLY A 123 0.24 -14.98 12.01
N GLU A 124 0.25 -15.32 13.27
CA GLU A 124 -0.79 -16.10 13.94
C GLU A 124 -1.40 -15.27 15.07
N GLY A 125 -2.70 -15.39 15.29
CA GLY A 125 -3.41 -14.72 16.37
C GLY A 125 -3.27 -13.19 16.33
N ASP A 126 -2.72 -12.58 17.38
CA ASP A 126 -2.51 -11.12 17.48
C ASP A 126 -1.07 -10.67 17.12
N ALA A 127 -0.41 -11.38 16.20
CA ALA A 127 0.92 -11.01 15.71
C ALA A 127 0.97 -9.57 15.16
N LEU A 128 1.98 -8.80 15.60
CA LEU A 128 2.10 -7.37 15.29
C LEU A 128 3.47 -7.01 14.72
N ILE A 129 3.45 -6.16 13.69
CA ILE A 129 4.61 -5.39 13.20
C ILE A 129 4.28 -3.91 13.42
N ASP A 130 5.00 -3.21 14.31
CA ASP A 130 4.74 -1.81 14.68
C ASP A 130 5.91 -0.92 14.28
N GLY A 131 5.72 -0.02 13.32
CA GLY A 131 6.73 0.94 12.84
C GLY A 131 6.88 2.17 13.73
N LYS A 132 6.14 2.28 14.84
CA LYS A 132 6.25 3.34 15.85
C LYS A 132 6.09 4.76 15.30
N ASN A 133 5.52 4.92 14.10
CA ASN A 133 5.45 6.20 13.38
C ASN A 133 6.81 6.89 13.25
N CYS A 134 7.89 6.13 13.07
CA CYS A 134 9.24 6.67 12.98
C CYS A 134 9.27 7.87 12.01
N TYR A 135 9.80 9.00 12.49
CA TYR A 135 9.84 10.26 11.76
C TYR A 135 11.22 10.47 11.14
N ASP A 136 11.26 10.96 9.90
CA ASP A 136 12.48 11.39 9.24
C ASP A 136 12.28 12.78 8.62
N ALA A 137 12.97 13.80 9.16
CA ALA A 137 12.94 15.16 8.62
C ALA A 137 13.50 15.26 7.19
N ASN A 138 14.34 14.32 6.79
CA ASN A 138 14.94 14.22 5.45
C ASN A 138 14.22 13.21 4.56
N GLY A 139 13.19 12.55 5.08
CA GLY A 139 12.41 11.57 4.37
C GLY A 139 11.43 12.19 3.37
N GLU A 140 10.66 11.34 2.72
CA GLU A 140 9.65 11.76 1.76
C GLU A 140 8.70 12.81 2.36
N LYS A 141 8.45 13.88 1.62
CA LYS A 141 7.63 15.04 2.06
C LYS A 141 8.15 15.73 3.33
N GLY A 142 9.38 15.45 3.77
CA GLY A 142 10.00 16.05 4.95
C GLY A 142 9.50 15.49 6.29
N TYR A 143 8.89 14.32 6.31
CA TYR A 143 8.43 13.71 7.56
C TYR A 143 8.31 12.19 7.53
N ARG A 144 8.22 11.54 6.36
CA ARG A 144 8.02 10.10 6.26
C ARG A 144 9.32 9.36 6.58
N GLY A 145 9.26 8.46 7.54
CA GLY A 145 10.35 7.59 7.93
C GLY A 145 10.42 6.31 7.11
N PRO A 146 10.88 5.21 7.71
CA PRO A 146 10.99 3.92 7.03
C PRO A 146 9.64 3.31 6.67
N HIS A 147 9.61 2.54 5.59
CA HIS A 147 8.49 1.65 5.27
C HIS A 147 8.38 0.50 6.28
N GLY A 148 7.21 -0.11 6.39
CA GLY A 148 7.07 -1.35 7.12
C GLY A 148 7.77 -2.51 6.39
N ILE A 149 7.30 -2.82 5.19
CA ILE A 149 7.83 -3.89 4.33
C ILE A 149 8.14 -3.30 2.96
N PHE A 150 9.36 -3.53 2.44
CA PHE A 150 9.80 -3.06 1.13
C PHE A 150 10.40 -4.21 0.32
N LEU A 151 9.66 -4.67 -0.69
CA LEU A 151 10.07 -5.78 -1.55
C LEU A 151 10.27 -5.27 -2.98
N THR A 152 11.40 -5.63 -3.60
CA THR A 152 11.73 -5.21 -4.97
C THR A 152 12.17 -6.38 -5.81
N ASN A 153 11.62 -6.51 -7.02
CA ASN A 153 11.91 -7.59 -7.97
C ASN A 153 11.77 -8.99 -7.32
N CYS A 154 10.77 -9.14 -6.45
CA CYS A 154 10.51 -10.41 -5.76
C CYS A 154 9.38 -11.19 -6.44
N GLU A 155 9.42 -12.50 -6.30
CA GLU A 155 8.48 -13.42 -6.94
C GLU A 155 7.91 -14.41 -5.93
N ASN A 156 6.63 -14.74 -6.05
CA ASN A 156 5.91 -15.67 -5.19
C ASN A 156 5.97 -15.25 -3.72
N ILE A 157 5.21 -14.20 -3.40
CA ILE A 157 5.20 -13.54 -2.10
C ILE A 157 3.91 -13.92 -1.36
N THR A 158 4.03 -14.31 -0.10
CA THR A 158 2.90 -14.57 0.79
C THR A 158 2.97 -13.64 2.00
N LEU A 159 1.95 -12.80 2.17
CA LEU A 159 1.74 -11.90 3.31
C LEU A 159 0.43 -12.32 3.98
N ARG A 160 0.47 -12.81 5.23
CA ARG A 160 -0.75 -13.37 5.82
C ARG A 160 -0.84 -13.21 7.33
N GLY A 161 -2.04 -12.86 7.82
CA GLY A 161 -2.50 -13.10 9.18
C GLY A 161 -1.89 -12.22 10.27
N TYR A 162 -1.19 -11.14 9.92
CA TYR A 162 -0.60 -10.21 10.89
C TYR A 162 -1.27 -8.84 10.86
N THR A 163 -1.10 -8.11 11.95
CA THR A 163 -1.36 -6.67 11.97
C THR A 163 -0.05 -5.93 11.69
N ILE A 164 -0.08 -4.95 10.78
CA ILE A 164 0.99 -3.98 10.62
C ILE A 164 0.45 -2.60 10.99
N ALA A 165 1.17 -1.90 11.87
CA ALA A 165 0.69 -0.63 12.40
C ALA A 165 1.78 0.45 12.38
N HIS A 166 1.36 1.71 12.35
CA HIS A 166 2.18 2.89 12.58
C HIS A 166 3.49 2.92 11.77
N SER A 167 3.47 2.48 10.51
CA SER A 167 4.63 2.57 9.63
C SER A 167 5.07 4.04 9.44
N GLY A 168 6.37 4.27 9.40
CA GLY A 168 6.94 5.60 9.14
C GLY A 168 6.60 6.13 7.75
N ASN A 169 6.58 5.28 6.76
CA ASN A 169 6.08 5.50 5.39
C ASN A 169 5.03 4.42 5.06
N PHE A 170 4.92 3.95 3.82
CA PHE A 170 3.94 2.94 3.44
C PHE A 170 4.11 1.64 4.24
N MET A 171 3.00 1.00 4.60
CA MET A 171 3.05 -0.26 5.35
C MET A 171 3.64 -1.37 4.48
N HIS A 172 3.26 -1.41 3.21
CA HIS A 172 3.84 -2.31 2.22
C HIS A 172 4.18 -1.53 0.96
N GLN A 173 5.44 -1.55 0.56
CA GLN A 173 5.93 -1.04 -0.72
C GLN A 173 6.44 -2.23 -1.54
N LEU A 174 5.83 -2.49 -2.68
CA LEU A 174 6.23 -3.55 -3.59
C LEU A 174 6.57 -2.94 -4.95
N ASP A 175 7.79 -3.18 -5.42
CA ASP A 175 8.28 -2.68 -6.70
C ASP A 175 8.62 -3.85 -7.63
N ASN A 176 8.02 -3.89 -8.81
CA ASN A 176 8.27 -4.90 -9.83
C ASN A 176 8.20 -6.34 -9.29
N CYS A 177 7.21 -6.59 -8.40
CA CYS A 177 6.97 -7.91 -7.82
C CYS A 177 5.92 -8.68 -8.60
N THR A 178 6.01 -10.00 -8.59
CA THR A 178 5.06 -10.88 -9.26
C THR A 178 4.53 -11.96 -8.32
N ASP A 179 3.29 -12.40 -8.59
CA ASP A 179 2.63 -13.48 -7.85
C ASP A 179 2.59 -13.21 -6.34
N THR A 180 1.98 -12.08 -5.96
CA THR A 180 1.81 -11.69 -4.57
C THR A 180 0.42 -12.08 -4.06
N THR A 181 0.36 -12.73 -2.90
CA THR A 181 -0.88 -13.02 -2.18
C THR A 181 -0.82 -12.39 -0.79
N MET A 182 -1.77 -11.49 -0.49
CA MET A 182 -1.97 -10.88 0.82
C MET A 182 -3.34 -11.29 1.34
N THR A 183 -3.37 -11.99 2.48
CA THR A 183 -4.63 -12.48 3.06
C THR A 183 -4.68 -12.27 4.57
N GLU A 184 -5.87 -11.90 5.09
CA GLU A 184 -6.10 -11.75 6.53
C GLU A 184 -5.11 -10.76 7.20
N VAL A 185 -4.61 -9.76 6.44
CA VAL A 185 -3.70 -8.72 6.96
C VAL A 185 -4.50 -7.52 7.41
N THR A 186 -4.17 -6.99 8.59
CA THR A 186 -4.74 -5.74 9.11
C THR A 186 -3.69 -4.63 9.05
N CYS A 187 -4.02 -3.53 8.35
CA CYS A 187 -3.16 -2.34 8.19
C CYS A 187 -3.76 -1.16 8.98
N LEU A 188 -3.00 -0.60 9.92
CA LEU A 188 -3.47 0.46 10.82
C LEU A 188 -2.48 1.63 10.86
N GLY A 189 -2.89 2.83 10.43
CA GLY A 189 -2.02 4.00 10.55
C GLY A 189 -2.22 5.09 9.51
N GLY A 190 -1.40 6.12 9.57
CA GLY A 190 -1.53 7.35 8.78
C GLY A 190 -0.98 7.29 7.35
N SER A 191 -0.43 6.17 6.90
CA SER A 191 0.18 5.99 5.58
C SER A 191 -0.61 5.01 4.73
N ASP A 192 -0.17 4.77 3.47
CA ASP A 192 -0.77 3.79 2.58
C ASP A 192 -0.70 2.38 3.18
N ALA A 193 -1.76 1.58 2.99
CA ALA A 193 -1.71 0.18 3.38
C ALA A 193 -0.79 -0.63 2.45
N ILE A 194 -0.94 -0.45 1.14
CA ILE A 194 -0.09 -1.08 0.14
C ILE A 194 0.13 -0.17 -1.06
N HIS A 195 1.37 -0.10 -1.52
CA HIS A 195 1.79 0.64 -2.69
C HIS A 195 2.49 -0.30 -3.68
N LEU A 196 1.96 -0.38 -4.91
CA LEU A 196 2.35 -1.36 -5.93
C LEU A 196 2.91 -0.64 -7.16
N HIS A 197 4.21 -0.75 -7.42
CA HIS A 197 4.81 -0.24 -8.65
C HIS A 197 5.14 -1.38 -9.60
N CYS A 198 4.62 -1.37 -10.82
CA CYS A 198 4.88 -2.37 -11.85
C CYS A 198 4.66 -3.82 -11.39
N CYS A 199 3.75 -4.02 -10.43
CA CYS A 199 3.44 -5.35 -9.91
C CYS A 199 2.47 -6.09 -10.82
N VAL A 200 2.62 -7.41 -10.90
CA VAL A 200 1.83 -8.31 -11.74
C VAL A 200 1.27 -9.46 -10.91
N HIS A 201 0.00 -9.83 -11.14
CA HIS A 201 -0.70 -10.91 -10.45
C HIS A 201 -0.68 -10.73 -8.92
N THR A 202 -1.39 -9.72 -8.43
CA THR A 202 -1.53 -9.46 -6.99
C THR A 202 -2.95 -9.80 -6.53
N LEU A 203 -3.07 -10.62 -5.49
CA LEU A 203 -4.33 -10.89 -4.79
C LEU A 203 -4.26 -10.31 -3.38
N ILE A 204 -5.26 -9.49 -3.01
CA ILE A 204 -5.49 -8.96 -1.67
C ILE A 204 -6.88 -9.42 -1.23
N GLU A 205 -6.97 -10.24 -0.20
CA GLU A 205 -8.21 -10.90 0.16
C GLU A 205 -8.42 -10.93 1.68
N ASP A 206 -9.67 -10.73 2.11
CA ASP A 206 -10.07 -10.80 3.52
C ASP A 206 -9.23 -9.88 4.44
N CYS A 207 -8.78 -8.72 3.92
CA CYS A 207 -7.93 -7.76 4.61
C CYS A 207 -8.73 -6.60 5.22
N VAL A 208 -8.16 -5.97 6.25
CA VAL A 208 -8.70 -4.79 6.90
C VAL A 208 -7.71 -3.64 6.79
N PHE A 209 -8.05 -2.61 6.01
CA PHE A 209 -7.23 -1.41 5.86
C PHE A 209 -7.92 -0.22 6.52
N ARG A 210 -7.28 0.35 7.54
CA ARG A 210 -7.69 1.58 8.21
C ARG A 210 -6.52 2.55 8.16
N THR A 211 -6.53 3.37 7.12
CA THR A 211 -5.40 4.21 6.74
C THR A 211 -5.72 5.69 6.85
N GLY A 212 -4.72 6.51 6.97
CA GLY A 212 -4.85 7.95 6.84
C GLY A 212 -4.57 8.42 5.41
N ASP A 213 -3.71 7.72 4.67
CA ASP A 213 -3.43 7.92 3.25
C ASP A 213 -4.11 6.80 2.43
N ASP A 214 -3.66 6.48 1.25
CA ASP A 214 -4.36 5.60 0.31
C ASP A 214 -4.51 4.15 0.85
N CYS A 215 -5.66 3.50 0.65
CA CYS A 215 -5.78 2.08 0.98
C CYS A 215 -4.93 1.24 0.01
N VAL A 216 -5.11 1.46 -1.29
CA VAL A 216 -4.35 0.77 -2.34
C VAL A 216 -3.80 1.81 -3.29
N ALA A 217 -2.49 1.91 -3.39
CA ALA A 217 -1.84 2.79 -4.34
C ALA A 217 -0.94 2.01 -5.30
N GLY A 218 -0.61 2.61 -6.43
CA GLY A 218 0.38 2.06 -7.35
C GLY A 218 0.22 2.49 -8.79
N ILE A 219 1.23 2.18 -9.56
CA ILE A 219 1.38 2.62 -10.95
C ILE A 219 1.77 1.44 -11.83
N ASN A 220 1.27 1.41 -13.06
CA ASN A 220 1.55 0.35 -14.01
C ASN A 220 1.29 -1.06 -13.43
N ILE A 221 0.18 -1.18 -12.70
CA ILE A 221 -0.27 -2.44 -12.08
C ILE A 221 -0.91 -3.31 -13.16
N ARG A 222 -0.70 -4.61 -13.08
CA ARG A 222 -1.36 -5.58 -13.96
C ARG A 222 -1.92 -6.75 -13.15
N ASP A 223 -3.19 -7.08 -13.38
CA ASP A 223 -3.87 -8.20 -12.74
C ASP A 223 -3.88 -8.09 -11.20
N LEU A 224 -4.51 -7.05 -10.68
CA LEU A 224 -4.77 -6.86 -9.25
C LEU A 224 -6.22 -7.24 -8.92
N THR A 225 -6.41 -8.08 -7.93
CA THR A 225 -7.72 -8.34 -7.32
C THR A 225 -7.69 -7.99 -5.84
N VAL A 226 -8.61 -7.11 -5.41
CA VAL A 226 -8.87 -6.77 -4.00
C VAL A 226 -10.28 -7.25 -3.70
N ARG A 227 -10.44 -8.26 -2.85
CA ARG A 227 -11.77 -8.82 -2.60
C ARG A 227 -12.05 -9.10 -1.13
N ARG A 228 -13.33 -8.95 -0.76
CA ARG A 228 -13.83 -9.14 0.61
C ARG A 228 -13.03 -8.37 1.66
N CYS A 229 -12.59 -7.15 1.29
CA CYS A 229 -11.80 -6.30 2.15
C CYS A 229 -12.65 -5.20 2.80
N GLU A 230 -12.24 -4.79 4.01
CA GLU A 230 -12.71 -3.59 4.67
C GLU A 230 -11.72 -2.44 4.41
N LEU A 231 -12.16 -1.39 3.72
CA LEU A 231 -11.33 -0.25 3.33
C LEU A 231 -11.85 1.03 3.95
N ASN A 232 -11.06 1.66 4.81
CA ASN A 232 -11.35 2.93 5.46
C ASN A 232 -10.14 3.85 5.40
N THR A 233 -10.33 5.07 4.93
CA THR A 233 -9.24 6.03 4.81
C THR A 233 -9.69 7.47 4.96
N SER A 234 -8.75 8.36 5.35
CA SER A 234 -8.89 9.81 5.28
C SER A 234 -8.34 10.39 3.95
N CYS A 235 -7.98 9.56 2.98
CA CYS A 235 -7.48 10.00 1.66
C CYS A 235 -8.22 9.25 0.54
N ASN A 236 -7.53 8.54 -0.32
CA ASN A 236 -8.16 7.85 -1.43
C ASN A 236 -8.39 6.37 -1.12
N VAL A 237 -9.51 5.83 -1.58
CA VAL A 237 -9.71 4.38 -1.57
C VAL A 237 -8.63 3.73 -2.41
N SER A 238 -8.40 4.29 -3.61
CA SER A 238 -7.32 3.84 -4.47
C SER A 238 -6.66 5.02 -5.20
N ARG A 239 -5.33 4.98 -5.32
CA ARG A 239 -4.54 5.81 -6.21
C ARG A 239 -3.80 4.91 -7.18
N ILE A 240 -4.39 4.64 -8.33
CA ILE A 240 -3.98 3.54 -9.19
C ILE A 240 -3.95 3.90 -10.66
N GLY A 241 -3.10 3.19 -11.41
CA GLY A 241 -3.12 3.11 -12.86
C GLY A 241 -2.53 1.79 -13.32
N GLY A 242 -3.12 1.24 -14.36
CA GLY A 242 -2.76 -0.07 -14.89
C GLY A 242 -3.95 -0.77 -15.52
N VAL A 243 -3.90 -2.07 -15.64
CA VAL A 243 -4.92 -2.87 -16.33
C VAL A 243 -5.36 -4.07 -15.51
N HIS A 244 -6.63 -4.48 -15.64
CA HIS A 244 -7.23 -5.60 -14.92
C HIS A 244 -7.12 -5.41 -13.40
N ILE A 245 -7.70 -4.31 -12.90
CA ILE A 245 -7.70 -3.96 -11.48
C ILE A 245 -9.13 -4.07 -10.95
N HIS A 246 -9.37 -5.08 -10.12
CA HIS A 246 -10.71 -5.41 -9.65
C HIS A 246 -10.82 -5.27 -8.13
N PHE A 247 -11.84 -4.53 -7.68
CA PHE A 247 -12.29 -4.47 -6.29
C PHE A 247 -13.64 -5.19 -6.22
N GLU A 248 -13.72 -6.30 -5.48
CA GLU A 248 -14.87 -7.19 -5.45
C GLU A 248 -15.37 -7.42 -4.02
N ASP A 249 -16.68 -7.31 -3.81
CA ASP A 249 -17.32 -7.58 -2.51
C ASP A 249 -16.64 -6.85 -1.33
N CYS A 250 -16.26 -5.58 -1.56
CA CYS A 250 -15.58 -4.76 -0.56
C CYS A 250 -16.55 -3.84 0.16
N ARG A 251 -16.33 -3.66 1.47
CA ARG A 251 -16.92 -2.60 2.27
C ARG A 251 -15.96 -1.42 2.34
N ILE A 252 -16.41 -0.26 1.90
CA ILE A 252 -15.58 0.94 1.75
C ILE A 252 -16.29 2.10 2.45
N TRP A 253 -15.66 2.75 3.42
CA TRP A 253 -16.34 3.82 4.14
C TRP A 253 -15.42 4.92 4.67
N GLY A 254 -15.95 6.13 4.81
CA GLY A 254 -15.41 7.27 5.53
C GLY A 254 -16.36 7.76 6.64
N PRO A 255 -15.94 8.69 7.49
CA PRO A 255 -14.61 9.28 7.52
C PRO A 255 -13.52 8.29 7.96
N GLY A 256 -12.26 8.61 7.61
CA GLY A 256 -11.13 7.79 8.02
C GLY A 256 -10.95 7.71 9.53
N GLU A 257 -10.59 6.53 10.05
CA GLU A 257 -10.30 6.33 11.47
C GLU A 257 -8.90 6.84 11.85
N TYR A 258 -7.99 6.92 10.88
CA TYR A 258 -6.65 7.48 11.06
C TYR A 258 -6.49 8.79 10.30
N PRO A 259 -5.75 9.78 10.85
CA PRO A 259 -5.52 11.06 10.19
C PRO A 259 -4.54 10.91 9.03
N HIS A 260 -4.76 11.70 7.98
CA HIS A 260 -3.82 11.80 6.87
C HIS A 260 -2.54 12.52 7.29
N ARG A 261 -1.38 11.92 7.09
CA ARG A 261 -0.08 12.44 7.59
C ARG A 261 0.36 13.76 6.95
N LYS A 262 -0.18 14.14 5.78
CA LYS A 262 0.11 15.47 5.20
C LYS A 262 -0.39 16.63 6.07
N THR A 263 -1.52 16.43 6.74
CA THR A 263 -2.13 17.47 7.60
C THR A 263 -1.62 17.42 9.02
N VAL A 264 -0.96 16.31 9.39
CA VAL A 264 -0.59 16.02 10.76
C VAL A 264 0.85 15.53 10.80
N VAL A 265 1.79 16.41 11.15
CA VAL A 265 3.20 16.03 11.31
C VAL A 265 3.36 15.35 12.67
N LEU A 266 3.35 14.02 12.68
CA LEU A 266 3.65 13.21 13.85
C LEU A 266 5.16 13.26 14.15
N GLY A 267 5.57 13.17 15.41
CA GLY A 267 6.98 13.07 15.81
C GLY A 267 7.63 14.39 16.22
N ARG A 268 6.91 15.52 16.25
CA ARG A 268 7.41 16.78 16.79
C ARG A 268 7.06 17.03 18.26
N GLY A 269 6.57 16.00 18.97
CA GLY A 269 6.12 16.16 20.37
C GLY A 269 4.80 16.96 20.51
N GLU A 270 4.11 17.21 19.40
CA GLU A 270 2.81 17.89 19.40
C GLU A 270 1.72 16.84 19.59
N GLU A 271 0.90 17.00 20.62
CA GLU A 271 -0.35 16.27 20.74
C GLU A 271 -1.31 16.79 19.66
N LEU A 272 -1.71 15.90 18.76
CA LEU A 272 -2.66 16.23 17.71
C LEU A 272 -4.09 16.13 18.24
N PRO A 273 -4.97 17.09 17.88
CA PRO A 273 -6.38 16.91 18.13
C PRO A 273 -6.84 15.59 17.52
N GLN A 274 -7.62 14.81 18.27
CA GLN A 274 -8.04 13.46 17.91
C GLN A 274 -8.75 13.36 16.53
N GLU A 275 -9.27 14.48 16.02
CA GLU A 275 -9.98 14.58 14.73
C GLU A 275 -9.17 15.32 13.65
N ALA A 276 -7.99 15.83 13.97
CA ALA A 276 -7.18 16.55 12.97
C ALA A 276 -6.73 15.61 11.87
N GLY A 277 -6.95 16.01 10.61
CA GLY A 277 -6.58 15.23 9.43
C GLY A 277 -7.45 14.01 9.15
N ARG A 278 -8.55 13.82 9.87
CA ARG A 278 -9.57 12.83 9.54
C ARG A 278 -10.60 13.46 8.62
N HIS A 279 -10.76 12.91 7.45
CA HIS A 279 -11.67 13.38 6.42
C HIS A 279 -12.54 12.24 5.92
N ASN A 280 -13.63 12.59 5.22
CA ASN A 280 -14.24 11.63 4.32
C ASN A 280 -13.22 11.19 3.27
N MET A 281 -13.40 10.01 2.73
CA MET A 281 -12.57 9.56 1.59
C MET A 281 -12.67 10.59 0.48
N LEU A 282 -11.52 10.91 -0.14
CA LEU A 282 -11.47 11.91 -1.21
C LEU A 282 -11.96 11.31 -2.52
N PHE A 283 -11.25 10.33 -3.06
CA PHE A 283 -11.56 9.71 -4.34
C PHE A 283 -11.73 8.19 -4.22
N LEU A 284 -12.69 7.65 -4.96
CA LEU A 284 -12.73 6.20 -5.18
C LEU A 284 -11.51 5.80 -6.01
N VAL A 285 -11.25 6.54 -7.09
CA VAL A 285 -10.06 6.41 -7.90
C VAL A 285 -9.39 7.78 -8.07
N ASP A 286 -8.20 7.94 -7.54
CA ASP A 286 -7.24 8.99 -7.92
C ASP A 286 -6.30 8.39 -8.95
N TYR A 287 -6.49 8.74 -10.24
CA TYR A 287 -5.71 8.10 -11.30
C TYR A 287 -4.23 8.43 -11.19
N PHE A 288 -3.39 7.40 -11.33
CA PHE A 288 -1.96 7.51 -11.15
C PHE A 288 -1.20 6.92 -12.36
N ALA A 289 -0.43 7.77 -13.04
CA ALA A 289 0.40 7.39 -14.18
C ALA A 289 1.68 8.23 -14.19
N SER A 290 2.77 7.66 -14.73
CA SER A 290 4.06 8.35 -14.91
C SER A 290 4.59 8.16 -16.32
N GLU A 291 5.21 9.19 -16.84
CA GLU A 291 5.90 9.16 -18.15
C GLU A 291 7.15 8.27 -18.19
N ASN A 292 7.60 7.79 -17.03
CA ASN A 292 8.72 6.84 -16.94
C ASN A 292 8.35 5.42 -17.38
N TYR A 293 7.05 5.18 -17.67
CA TYR A 293 6.55 3.90 -18.17
C TYR A 293 5.89 4.05 -19.55
N PRO A 294 6.66 4.46 -20.58
CA PRO A 294 6.13 4.85 -21.89
C PRO A 294 5.48 3.68 -22.66
N ASP A 295 5.87 2.44 -22.36
CA ASP A 295 5.35 1.24 -23.02
C ASP A 295 4.07 0.70 -22.37
N SER A 296 3.53 1.41 -21.38
CA SER A 296 2.27 1.02 -20.73
C SER A 296 1.09 1.28 -21.66
N GLU A 297 0.20 0.30 -21.78
CA GLU A 297 -1.07 0.47 -22.48
C GLU A 297 -2.01 1.39 -21.66
N PRO A 298 -3.02 2.01 -22.30
CA PRO A 298 -4.02 2.79 -21.57
C PRO A 298 -4.66 1.97 -20.46
N SER A 299 -4.83 2.59 -19.29
CA SER A 299 -5.46 1.92 -18.16
C SER A 299 -6.93 1.63 -18.44
N HIS A 300 -7.32 0.38 -18.33
CA HIS A 300 -8.67 -0.10 -18.57
C HIS A 300 -8.97 -1.30 -17.68
N ASP A 301 -10.25 -1.75 -17.72
CA ASP A 301 -10.73 -2.82 -16.86
C ASP A 301 -10.41 -2.55 -15.38
N ILE A 302 -10.65 -1.29 -14.95
CA ILE A 302 -10.66 -0.91 -13.56
C ILE A 302 -12.10 -1.05 -13.08
N VAL A 303 -12.37 -2.06 -12.25
CA VAL A 303 -13.73 -2.50 -11.90
C VAL A 303 -13.93 -2.47 -10.39
N PHE A 304 -15.02 -1.86 -9.95
CA PHE A 304 -15.59 -2.05 -8.62
C PHE A 304 -16.86 -2.87 -8.80
N LYS A 305 -16.93 -4.04 -8.19
CA LYS A 305 -18.04 -4.97 -8.31
C LYS A 305 -18.57 -5.41 -6.96
N ASP A 306 -19.91 -5.45 -6.82
CA ASP A 306 -20.60 -5.88 -5.59
C ASP A 306 -20.11 -5.11 -4.32
N CYS A 307 -19.68 -3.84 -4.48
CA CYS A 307 -19.11 -3.04 -3.39
C CYS A 307 -20.14 -2.12 -2.74
N ASN A 308 -19.99 -1.91 -1.43
CA ASN A 308 -20.72 -0.89 -0.66
C ASN A 308 -19.80 0.24 -0.27
N ILE A 309 -20.13 1.47 -0.69
CA ILE A 309 -19.29 2.66 -0.51
C ILE A 309 -20.09 3.71 0.27
N GLU A 310 -19.52 4.24 1.36
CA GLU A 310 -20.17 5.25 2.20
C GLU A 310 -19.24 6.44 2.47
N ASN A 311 -19.76 7.67 2.28
CA ASN A 311 -19.09 8.94 2.62
C ASN A 311 -17.78 9.17 1.85
N ILE A 312 -17.88 9.29 0.55
CA ILE A 312 -16.80 9.66 -0.36
C ILE A 312 -17.07 11.04 -0.99
N GLU A 313 -16.04 11.85 -1.22
CA GLU A 313 -16.20 13.18 -1.80
C GLU A 313 -16.40 13.15 -3.30
N TRP A 314 -15.56 12.39 -4.03
CA TRP A 314 -15.61 12.29 -5.48
C TRP A 314 -15.37 10.86 -5.97
N LEU A 315 -16.01 10.53 -7.09
CA LEU A 315 -15.82 9.22 -7.72
C LEU A 315 -14.41 9.09 -8.32
N LEU A 316 -13.96 10.11 -9.06
CA LEU A 316 -12.76 10.04 -9.86
C LEU A 316 -12.01 11.37 -9.87
N ASN A 317 -10.69 11.32 -9.68
CA ASN A 317 -9.76 12.38 -10.04
C ASN A 317 -8.95 11.95 -11.27
N TYR A 318 -9.27 12.54 -12.43
CA TYR A 318 -8.54 12.26 -13.66
C TYR A 318 -8.43 13.52 -14.51
N ARG A 319 -7.19 13.91 -14.79
CA ARG A 319 -6.84 15.02 -15.69
C ARG A 319 -5.66 14.61 -16.54
N ALA A 320 -5.94 14.03 -17.70
CA ALA A 320 -4.94 13.51 -18.63
C ALA A 320 -3.80 14.49 -18.87
N GLY A 321 -2.56 14.00 -18.78
CA GLY A 321 -1.36 14.79 -19.02
C GLY A 321 -0.97 15.77 -17.91
N THR A 322 -1.62 15.72 -16.74
CA THR A 322 -1.27 16.61 -15.62
C THR A 322 -0.08 16.07 -14.84
N PRO A 323 1.09 16.79 -14.84
CA PRO A 323 2.21 16.40 -13.98
C PRO A 323 1.87 16.61 -12.50
N PRO A 324 2.51 15.84 -11.61
CA PRO A 324 3.44 14.74 -11.88
C PRO A 324 2.75 13.39 -12.01
N LEU A 325 1.53 13.25 -11.53
CA LEU A 325 0.93 11.96 -11.18
C LEU A 325 -0.04 11.41 -12.23
N GLN A 326 -0.33 12.16 -13.31
CA GLN A 326 -1.28 11.75 -14.35
C GLN A 326 -0.71 12.03 -15.76
N LYS A 327 0.60 11.85 -15.92
CA LYS A 327 1.32 12.02 -17.18
C LYS A 327 1.91 10.69 -17.63
N GLY A 328 1.80 10.39 -18.90
CA GLY A 328 2.27 9.13 -19.50
C GLY A 328 1.10 8.33 -20.05
N THR A 329 0.62 7.36 -19.31
CA THR A 329 -0.51 6.53 -19.71
C THR A 329 -1.86 7.19 -19.39
N TYR A 330 -2.88 6.95 -20.19
CA TYR A 330 -4.22 7.52 -20.05
C TYR A 330 -5.21 6.49 -19.50
N LEU A 331 -6.26 6.99 -18.84
CA LEU A 331 -7.38 6.17 -18.36
C LEU A 331 -8.44 6.07 -19.45
N ALA A 332 -8.74 4.85 -19.89
CA ALA A 332 -9.74 4.57 -20.90
C ALA A 332 -11.09 4.10 -20.31
N GLU A 333 -11.07 3.40 -19.17
CA GLU A 333 -12.29 2.81 -18.63
C GLU A 333 -12.29 2.72 -17.10
N LEU A 334 -13.45 3.02 -16.50
CA LEU A 334 -13.79 2.74 -15.11
C LEU A 334 -15.18 2.12 -15.03
N VAL A 335 -15.33 0.96 -14.40
CA VAL A 335 -16.59 0.22 -14.31
C VAL A 335 -17.06 0.14 -12.86
N LEU A 336 -18.31 0.48 -12.61
CA LEU A 336 -19.04 0.20 -11.38
C LEU A 336 -20.14 -0.80 -11.69
N ASP A 337 -20.07 -2.00 -11.13
CA ASP A 337 -20.98 -3.12 -11.40
C ASP A 337 -21.62 -3.60 -10.10
N HIS A 338 -22.94 -3.47 -9.97
CA HIS A 338 -23.69 -3.76 -8.74
C HIS A 338 -23.14 -3.00 -7.49
N VAL A 339 -22.73 -1.75 -7.67
CA VAL A 339 -22.17 -0.92 -6.59
C VAL A 339 -23.25 -0.06 -5.96
N THR A 340 -23.21 0.06 -4.64
CA THR A 340 -24.02 1.01 -3.89
C THR A 340 -23.13 2.09 -3.30
N ILE A 341 -23.36 3.37 -3.70
CA ILE A 341 -22.68 4.55 -3.14
C ILE A 341 -23.68 5.37 -2.36
N ARG A 342 -23.42 5.61 -1.08
CA ARG A 342 -24.19 6.49 -0.21
C ARG A 342 -23.32 7.63 0.30
N GLY A 343 -23.80 8.85 0.18
CA GLY A 343 -23.10 10.04 0.67
C GLY A 343 -21.94 10.48 -0.24
N LEU A 344 -22.12 10.39 -1.57
CA LEU A 344 -21.22 11.05 -2.52
C LEU A 344 -21.27 12.56 -2.32
N GLY A 345 -20.12 13.20 -2.15
CA GLY A 345 -20.02 14.62 -1.82
C GLY A 345 -20.35 15.52 -3.01
N ALA A 346 -19.74 15.25 -4.15
CA ALA A 346 -19.93 16.09 -5.35
C ALA A 346 -19.68 15.32 -6.66
N SER A 347 -20.13 15.92 -7.75
CA SER A 347 -19.82 15.48 -9.11
C SER A 347 -18.34 15.60 -9.40
N CYS A 348 -17.76 14.67 -10.14
CA CYS A 348 -16.38 14.77 -10.60
C CYS A 348 -16.27 15.49 -11.97
N SER A 349 -15.08 15.98 -12.30
CA SER A 349 -14.83 16.73 -13.56
C SER A 349 -13.61 16.13 -14.29
N PRO A 350 -13.73 14.89 -14.80
CA PRO A 350 -12.63 14.24 -15.49
C PRO A 350 -12.26 14.97 -16.80
N ARG A 351 -10.98 14.85 -17.19
CA ARG A 351 -10.41 15.40 -18.43
C ARG A 351 -9.67 14.29 -19.17
N ALA A 352 -10.26 13.80 -20.24
CA ALA A 352 -9.66 12.81 -21.12
C ALA A 352 -9.06 13.45 -22.37
N VAL A 353 -8.32 12.69 -23.16
CA VAL A 353 -7.78 13.10 -24.46
C VAL A 353 -8.57 12.43 -25.60
N GLU A 354 -8.52 13.03 -26.80
CA GLU A 354 -9.24 12.51 -27.96
C GLU A 354 -8.73 11.14 -28.39
N GLU A 355 -7.43 10.91 -28.24
CA GLU A 355 -6.77 9.65 -28.61
C GLU A 355 -7.18 8.48 -27.71
N VAL A 356 -7.52 8.76 -26.45
CA VAL A 356 -7.97 7.78 -25.46
C VAL A 356 -9.15 8.35 -24.68
N PRO A 357 -10.38 8.27 -25.24
CA PRO A 357 -11.57 8.72 -24.54
C PRO A 357 -11.84 7.88 -23.29
N LEU A 358 -12.32 8.52 -22.23
CA LEU A 358 -12.72 7.85 -21.00
C LEU A 358 -14.17 7.38 -21.08
N THR A 359 -14.42 6.12 -20.75
CA THR A 359 -15.77 5.58 -20.53
C THR A 359 -15.94 5.21 -19.05
N ILE A 360 -16.93 5.80 -18.39
CA ILE A 360 -17.39 5.39 -17.06
C ILE A 360 -18.66 4.56 -17.22
N VAL A 361 -18.62 3.29 -16.87
CA VAL A 361 -19.75 2.36 -16.98
C VAL A 361 -20.39 2.16 -15.63
N LEU A 362 -21.70 2.35 -15.55
CA LEU A 362 -22.51 2.05 -14.36
C LEU A 362 -23.48 0.94 -14.72
N ARG A 363 -23.29 -0.25 -14.17
CA ARG A 363 -24.17 -1.40 -14.33
C ARG A 363 -24.85 -1.70 -13.01
N ASP A 364 -26.19 -1.67 -13.00
CA ASP A 364 -26.99 -1.94 -11.80
C ASP A 364 -26.46 -1.22 -10.54
N THR A 365 -25.98 0.01 -10.73
CA THR A 365 -25.27 0.80 -9.70
C THR A 365 -26.18 1.92 -9.17
N MET A 366 -26.27 2.02 -7.84
CA MET A 366 -27.02 3.07 -7.15
C MET A 366 -26.09 4.11 -6.56
N VAL A 367 -26.35 5.39 -6.86
CA VAL A 367 -25.59 6.52 -6.29
C VAL A 367 -26.54 7.49 -5.61
N ALA A 368 -26.28 7.76 -4.33
CA ALA A 368 -26.96 8.79 -3.56
C ALA A 368 -25.99 9.86 -3.09
N PHE A 369 -26.25 11.10 -3.45
CA PHE A 369 -25.48 12.25 -2.98
C PHE A 369 -25.79 12.57 -1.52
N ARG A 370 -24.83 13.20 -0.85
CA ARG A 370 -24.89 13.48 0.60
C ARG A 370 -25.99 14.49 0.96
N ASP A 371 -26.29 15.44 0.08
CA ASP A 371 -27.34 16.42 0.27
C ASP A 371 -28.77 15.88 0.02
N GLY A 372 -28.86 14.62 -0.46
CA GLY A 372 -30.11 13.96 -0.79
C GLY A 372 -30.74 14.38 -2.13
N GLU A 373 -30.06 15.24 -2.89
CA GLU A 373 -30.52 15.71 -4.19
C GLU A 373 -29.95 14.84 -5.32
N ALA A 374 -30.59 14.89 -6.48
CA ALA A 374 -30.11 14.20 -7.66
C ALA A 374 -29.16 15.10 -8.47
N HIS A 375 -27.91 14.73 -8.55
CA HIS A 375 -26.92 15.42 -9.38
C HIS A 375 -26.38 14.50 -10.47
N ALA A 376 -25.87 15.10 -11.55
CA ALA A 376 -25.10 14.35 -12.52
C ALA A 376 -23.79 13.83 -11.87
N LEU A 377 -23.32 12.65 -12.25
CA LEU A 377 -22.07 12.10 -11.71
C LEU A 377 -20.84 12.91 -12.13
N THR A 378 -20.92 13.55 -13.30
CA THR A 378 -19.88 14.45 -13.80
C THR A 378 -20.44 15.83 -14.03
N ASP A 379 -19.68 16.87 -13.64
CA ASP A 379 -19.95 18.24 -13.93
C ASP A 379 -18.76 18.85 -14.68
N GLY A 380 -19.03 19.49 -15.83
CA GLY A 380 -17.99 20.08 -16.66
C GLY A 380 -16.97 19.08 -17.20
N ALA A 381 -17.33 17.81 -17.35
CA ALA A 381 -16.51 16.84 -18.09
C ALA A 381 -16.29 17.31 -19.54
N ASP A 382 -15.16 16.93 -20.12
CA ASP A 382 -14.88 17.25 -21.53
C ASP A 382 -15.67 16.36 -22.50
N ALA A 383 -15.59 16.69 -23.80
CA ALA A 383 -16.29 15.94 -24.85
C ALA A 383 -15.77 14.51 -25.02
N ASN A 384 -14.61 14.20 -24.44
CA ASN A 384 -13.95 12.88 -24.55
C ASN A 384 -14.30 11.97 -23.36
N THR A 385 -15.17 12.42 -22.44
CA THR A 385 -15.64 11.62 -21.30
C THR A 385 -17.09 11.20 -21.53
N LYS A 386 -17.36 9.91 -21.43
CA LYS A 386 -18.70 9.33 -21.62
C LYS A 386 -19.13 8.52 -20.40
N ILE A 387 -20.40 8.70 -19.99
CA ILE A 387 -21.06 7.84 -19.00
C ILE A 387 -22.01 6.91 -19.72
N VAL A 388 -21.93 5.61 -19.41
CA VAL A 388 -22.80 4.56 -19.93
C VAL A 388 -23.56 3.93 -18.77
N LEU A 389 -24.90 3.96 -18.84
CA LEU A 389 -25.79 3.30 -17.89
C LEU A 389 -26.27 1.98 -18.49
N LEU A 390 -26.09 0.88 -17.78
CA LEU A 390 -26.46 -0.47 -18.22
C LEU A 390 -27.35 -1.16 -17.20
#